data_066dd8310bead245abe25899f07bdca6
#
_entry.id   066dd8310bead245abe25899f07bdca6
#
_cell.length_a   1.000
_cell.length_b   1.000
_cell.length_c   1.000
_cell.angle_alpha   90.00
_cell.angle_beta   90.00
_cell.angle_gamma   90.00
#
_symmetry.space_group_name_H-M   'P 1'
#
loop_
_entity.id
_entity.type
_entity.pdbx_description
1 polymer ?
#
loop_
_entity_poly.entity_id
_entity_poly.type
_entity_poly.pdbx_seq_one_letter_code
_entity_poly.pdbx_strand_id
1 'polypeptide(L)'
;MLRKFLIMLPIFVFAIQEKAAKDSIRFIFEPDSLNLHVGESAEITIKMVTNDNKLTGTPFLIYGQPRRALEAYPRISDSTGFVKVKVKAYKPGALKLRTRSISVKREDRIFGELKITVPKPKLKRIVFNNSIDNLYEGTTVRLEPIVYDEANLIRDEVFVELSSSNPKVAIIDGIGNLITLKSGKTIISGEVDSLFASMDLKVIKNPVRSLLLSSDQDKIRTGDVITFKAVAYDRKNRVVNDAPIQFSYKGKAIYGIGLPASAQIMPDGRFVAETEGVYSVSATSNGFNVSKKIKVGPRNISKDIELIGHGLISNVYTSDLWIWPGIGKHKGKDFAVTGTWGSNGEAYFWDISDPSNMIIIDTVTVDARTVNDVKISKDGKIGVISREGASNRKNGFVILDVSDPYNVEILSTFNDDMTGGVHNTFIYENHVFAVNNGRKYDIINIQDPKNPFRVGVYELNTPGHSIHDVWVEDGIAYSSNWADGVHAVDVGGLKFSEKNQKKIKFNPLLLKAGQGSPSNPVPLA
;
A
#
# COMPACT_ATOMS: atom_id res chain seq x y z
N MET A 1 -31.51 83.72 -31.85
CA MET A 1 -31.71 82.45 -32.65
C MET A 1 -31.05 81.28 -31.91
N LEU A 2 -31.86 80.59 -31.14
CA LEU A 2 -31.41 79.36 -30.37
C LEU A 2 -31.65 78.11 -31.22
N ARG A 3 -30.56 77.43 -31.62
CA ARG A 3 -30.66 76.11 -32.22
C ARG A 3 -30.63 75.06 -31.10
N LYS A 4 -31.74 74.37 -30.93
CA LYS A 4 -31.85 73.17 -30.06
C LYS A 4 -31.16 72.00 -30.77
N PHE A 5 -30.11 71.46 -30.13
CA PHE A 5 -29.55 70.16 -30.49
C PHE A 5 -30.31 69.06 -29.77
N LEU A 6 -30.96 68.22 -30.51
CA LEU A 6 -31.64 67.01 -30.02
C LEU A 6 -30.59 65.89 -30.00
N ILE A 7 -30.16 65.49 -28.82
CA ILE A 7 -29.26 64.31 -28.66
C ILE A 7 -30.15 63.09 -28.59
N MET A 8 -30.14 62.26 -29.66
CA MET A 8 -30.71 60.92 -29.66
C MET A 8 -29.76 59.99 -28.92
N LEU A 9 -30.14 59.53 -27.72
CA LEU A 9 -29.51 58.42 -26.99
C LEU A 9 -29.94 57.11 -27.64
N PRO A 10 -29.01 56.20 -28.08
CA PRO A 10 -29.43 54.86 -28.48
C PRO A 10 -29.81 54.06 -27.25
N ILE A 11 -31.07 53.60 -27.19
CA ILE A 11 -31.56 52.64 -26.20
C ILE A 11 -30.90 51.31 -26.57
N PHE A 12 -29.86 50.92 -25.81
CA PHE A 12 -29.36 49.54 -25.82
C PHE A 12 -30.38 48.67 -25.08
N VAL A 13 -31.19 47.96 -25.82
CA VAL A 13 -31.97 46.83 -25.29
C VAL A 13 -31.00 45.72 -24.99
N PHE A 14 -30.58 45.61 -23.73
CA PHE A 14 -29.95 44.40 -23.21
C PHE A 14 -31.01 43.28 -23.28
N ALA A 15 -30.89 42.44 -24.29
CA ALA A 15 -31.55 41.15 -24.25
C ALA A 15 -30.90 40.35 -23.09
N ILE A 16 -31.56 40.32 -21.96
CA ILE A 16 -31.29 39.35 -20.89
C ILE A 16 -31.63 38.00 -21.52
N GLN A 17 -30.64 37.31 -22.05
CA GLN A 17 -30.79 35.89 -22.29
C GLN A 17 -31.01 35.25 -20.91
N GLU A 18 -32.23 34.89 -20.62
CA GLU A 18 -32.54 33.92 -19.55
C GLU A 18 -31.68 32.69 -19.81
N LYS A 19 -30.64 32.53 -19.00
CA LYS A 19 -29.89 31.30 -18.94
C LYS A 19 -30.88 30.24 -18.57
N ALA A 20 -31.30 29.42 -19.55
CA ALA A 20 -32.21 28.30 -19.34
C ALA A 20 -31.75 27.59 -18.06
N ALA A 21 -32.66 27.45 -17.09
CA ALA A 21 -32.39 26.80 -15.82
C ALA A 21 -31.80 25.41 -16.17
N LYS A 22 -30.51 25.22 -15.89
CA LYS A 22 -29.86 23.93 -16.06
C LYS A 22 -30.71 22.94 -15.29
N ASP A 23 -31.33 21.96 -15.95
CA ASP A 23 -32.11 20.92 -15.32
C ASP A 23 -31.31 20.38 -14.14
N SER A 24 -31.77 20.62 -12.92
CA SER A 24 -30.97 20.23 -11.75
C SER A 24 -31.03 18.71 -11.63
N ILE A 25 -29.92 18.07 -11.98
CA ILE A 25 -29.74 16.62 -11.84
C ILE A 25 -29.48 16.30 -10.38
N ARG A 26 -30.12 15.25 -9.86
CA ARG A 26 -29.95 14.78 -8.49
C ARG A 26 -29.89 13.27 -8.38
N PHE A 27 -29.40 12.78 -7.25
CA PHE A 27 -29.42 11.37 -6.89
C PHE A 27 -30.58 11.06 -5.96
N ILE A 28 -31.27 9.95 -6.22
CA ILE A 28 -32.30 9.37 -5.35
C ILE A 28 -31.76 8.05 -4.83
N PHE A 29 -31.86 7.84 -3.52
CA PHE A 29 -31.48 6.60 -2.82
C PHE A 29 -32.75 5.98 -2.23
N GLU A 30 -32.93 4.69 -2.41
CA GLU A 30 -34.02 3.90 -1.86
C GLU A 30 -33.45 2.67 -1.14
N PRO A 31 -33.45 2.64 0.21
CA PRO A 31 -33.93 3.67 1.14
C PRO A 31 -33.07 4.93 1.19
N ASP A 32 -33.58 6.01 1.77
CA ASP A 32 -32.92 7.32 1.94
C ASP A 32 -31.98 7.40 3.16
N SER A 33 -32.05 6.40 4.03
CA SER A 33 -31.19 6.20 5.19
C SER A 33 -31.07 4.70 5.50
N LEU A 34 -29.99 4.29 6.17
CA LEU A 34 -29.78 2.88 6.46
C LEU A 34 -29.06 2.70 7.80
N ASN A 35 -29.53 1.72 8.58
CA ASN A 35 -28.86 1.24 9.78
C ASN A 35 -28.38 -0.19 9.51
N LEU A 36 -27.11 -0.47 9.78
CA LEU A 36 -26.50 -1.80 9.62
C LEU A 36 -25.72 -2.16 10.87
N HIS A 37 -25.54 -3.44 11.12
CA HIS A 37 -24.53 -3.94 12.04
C HIS A 37 -23.21 -4.23 11.31
N VAL A 38 -22.12 -4.32 12.05
CA VAL A 38 -20.83 -4.75 11.48
C VAL A 38 -20.98 -6.15 10.89
N GLY A 39 -20.55 -6.32 9.65
CA GLY A 39 -20.68 -7.57 8.87
C GLY A 39 -21.98 -7.67 8.07
N GLU A 40 -22.97 -6.85 8.36
CA GLU A 40 -24.26 -6.88 7.67
C GLU A 40 -24.20 -6.24 6.28
N SER A 41 -25.08 -6.73 5.39
CA SER A 41 -25.20 -6.23 4.02
C SER A 41 -26.66 -5.84 3.73
N ALA A 42 -26.82 -4.80 2.92
CA ALA A 42 -28.13 -4.41 2.38
C ALA A 42 -28.04 -4.06 0.89
N GLU A 43 -29.17 -4.12 0.19
CA GLU A 43 -29.29 -3.65 -1.18
C GLU A 43 -29.91 -2.25 -1.18
N ILE A 44 -29.37 -1.35 -2.00
CA ILE A 44 -29.81 0.03 -2.15
C ILE A 44 -30.01 0.29 -3.64
N THR A 45 -31.17 0.82 -4.00
CA THR A 45 -31.44 1.30 -5.35
C THR A 45 -30.99 2.76 -5.46
N ILE A 46 -30.22 3.10 -6.49
CA ILE A 46 -29.73 4.45 -6.74
C ILE A 46 -30.10 4.87 -8.17
N LYS A 47 -30.68 6.05 -8.28
CA LYS A 47 -31.09 6.66 -9.55
C LYS A 47 -30.49 8.05 -9.67
N MET A 48 -29.94 8.38 -10.83
CA MET A 48 -29.57 9.76 -11.17
C MET A 48 -30.64 10.31 -12.11
N VAL A 49 -31.35 11.34 -11.66
CA VAL A 49 -32.56 11.84 -12.32
C VAL A 49 -32.53 13.34 -12.57
N THR A 50 -33.28 13.77 -13.56
CA THR A 50 -33.63 15.17 -13.83
C THR A 50 -34.73 15.68 -12.89
N ASN A 51 -35.08 16.94 -12.97
CA ASN A 51 -36.19 17.55 -12.18
C ASN A 51 -37.51 16.82 -12.34
N ASP A 52 -37.82 16.32 -13.54
CA ASP A 52 -39.07 15.56 -13.83
C ASP A 52 -38.97 14.08 -13.39
N ASN A 53 -37.97 13.71 -12.59
CA ASN A 53 -37.69 12.34 -12.13
C ASN A 53 -37.40 11.32 -13.25
N LYS A 54 -37.03 11.75 -14.46
CA LYS A 54 -36.58 10.87 -15.52
C LYS A 54 -35.12 10.51 -15.33
N LEU A 55 -34.72 9.27 -15.64
CA LEU A 55 -33.33 8.85 -15.63
C LEU A 55 -32.50 9.69 -16.60
N THR A 56 -31.28 10.04 -16.20
CA THR A 56 -30.41 10.95 -16.97
C THR A 56 -29.81 10.33 -18.23
N GLY A 57 -29.87 9.01 -18.40
CA GLY A 57 -29.21 8.30 -19.49
C GLY A 57 -27.68 8.34 -19.43
N THR A 58 -27.10 8.61 -18.26
CA THR A 58 -25.63 8.69 -18.08
C THR A 58 -25.20 7.91 -16.85
N PRO A 59 -24.07 7.19 -16.90
CA PRO A 59 -23.58 6.43 -15.75
C PRO A 59 -22.95 7.33 -14.70
N PHE A 60 -22.85 6.79 -13.46
CA PHE A 60 -22.22 7.44 -12.33
C PHE A 60 -21.41 6.46 -11.48
N LEU A 61 -20.45 6.99 -10.73
CA LEU A 61 -19.60 6.21 -9.83
C LEU A 61 -20.21 6.12 -8.44
N ILE A 62 -19.93 4.98 -7.75
CA ILE A 62 -20.41 4.67 -6.40
C ILE A 62 -19.26 4.21 -5.55
N TYR A 63 -19.15 4.71 -4.31
CA TYR A 63 -18.11 4.30 -3.37
C TYR A 63 -18.52 4.52 -1.92
N GLY A 64 -18.13 3.61 -1.05
CA GLY A 64 -18.25 3.75 0.39
C GLY A 64 -17.21 4.70 0.98
N GLN A 65 -17.56 5.37 2.09
CA GLN A 65 -16.65 6.23 2.83
C GLN A 65 -16.86 6.10 4.34
N PRO A 66 -15.80 5.84 5.12
CA PRO A 66 -14.43 5.48 4.71
C PRO A 66 -14.39 4.18 3.90
N ARG A 67 -13.47 4.06 2.94
CA ARG A 67 -13.40 2.89 2.03
C ARG A 67 -13.25 1.54 2.76
N ARG A 68 -12.53 1.53 3.90
CA ARG A 68 -12.30 0.32 4.71
C ARG A 68 -13.44 0.01 5.68
N ALA A 69 -14.43 0.90 5.80
CA ALA A 69 -15.55 0.72 6.70
C ALA A 69 -16.83 0.33 5.97
N LEU A 70 -16.97 0.74 4.70
CA LEU A 70 -18.14 0.47 3.86
C LEU A 70 -17.72 0.06 2.47
N GLU A 71 -18.11 -1.11 2.04
CA GLU A 71 -17.95 -1.58 0.67
C GLU A 71 -19.28 -1.43 -0.09
N ALA A 72 -19.18 -1.11 -1.40
CA ALA A 72 -20.30 -1.00 -2.30
C ALA A 72 -19.99 -1.67 -3.63
N TYR A 73 -20.89 -2.52 -4.13
CA TYR A 73 -20.76 -3.18 -5.41
C TYR A 73 -22.12 -3.34 -6.10
N PRO A 74 -22.24 -3.03 -7.41
CA PRO A 74 -21.20 -2.53 -8.31
C PRO A 74 -20.80 -1.08 -8.00
N ARG A 75 -19.63 -0.65 -8.52
CA ARG A 75 -19.06 0.69 -8.29
C ARG A 75 -19.41 1.70 -9.37
N ILE A 76 -20.18 1.27 -10.37
CA ILE A 76 -20.66 2.09 -11.47
C ILE A 76 -22.09 1.67 -11.79
N SER A 77 -22.95 2.65 -12.13
CA SER A 77 -24.29 2.38 -12.60
C SER A 77 -24.30 1.89 -14.05
N ASP A 78 -25.46 1.43 -14.52
CA ASP A 78 -25.68 1.20 -15.93
C ASP A 78 -25.67 2.53 -16.74
N SER A 79 -25.79 2.40 -18.07
CA SER A 79 -25.82 3.54 -18.98
C SER A 79 -27.06 4.42 -18.85
N THR A 80 -28.12 3.95 -18.21
CA THR A 80 -29.36 4.72 -18.00
C THR A 80 -29.30 5.64 -16.78
N GLY A 81 -28.31 5.44 -15.88
CA GLY A 81 -28.25 6.14 -14.61
C GLY A 81 -29.02 5.44 -13.49
N PHE A 82 -29.15 4.11 -13.58
CA PHE A 82 -29.80 3.25 -12.59
C PHE A 82 -28.82 2.19 -12.08
N VAL A 83 -28.96 1.80 -10.80
CA VAL A 83 -28.20 0.68 -10.23
C VAL A 83 -28.83 0.16 -8.96
N LYS A 84 -28.72 -1.15 -8.74
CA LYS A 84 -28.88 -1.79 -7.44
C LYS A 84 -27.50 -2.09 -6.88
N VAL A 85 -27.21 -1.56 -5.71
CA VAL A 85 -25.90 -1.65 -5.05
C VAL A 85 -26.05 -2.46 -3.79
N LYS A 86 -25.25 -3.53 -3.66
CA LYS A 86 -25.07 -4.22 -2.39
C LYS A 86 -24.01 -3.47 -1.60
N VAL A 87 -24.35 -3.01 -0.40
CA VAL A 87 -23.43 -2.42 0.56
C VAL A 87 -23.18 -3.38 1.70
N LYS A 88 -21.94 -3.37 2.25
CA LYS A 88 -21.55 -4.15 3.43
C LYS A 88 -20.75 -3.28 4.38
N ALA A 89 -21.16 -3.26 5.65
CA ALA A 89 -20.47 -2.54 6.70
C ALA A 89 -19.41 -3.42 7.37
N TYR A 90 -18.18 -2.92 7.52
CA TYR A 90 -17.07 -3.65 8.14
C TYR A 90 -16.58 -2.99 9.43
N LYS A 91 -16.91 -1.73 9.66
CA LYS A 91 -16.53 -0.98 10.86
C LYS A 91 -17.72 -0.18 11.38
N PRO A 92 -17.78 0.06 12.69
CA PRO A 92 -18.80 0.93 13.27
C PRO A 92 -18.54 2.40 12.92
N GLY A 93 -19.59 3.22 13.01
CA GLY A 93 -19.53 4.66 12.85
C GLY A 93 -20.60 5.23 11.95
N ALA A 94 -20.50 6.53 11.69
CA ALA A 94 -21.32 7.22 10.70
C ALA A 94 -20.66 7.10 9.32
N LEU A 95 -21.13 6.15 8.52
CA LEU A 95 -20.59 5.85 7.20
C LEU A 95 -21.42 6.56 6.13
N LYS A 96 -20.87 6.66 4.92
CA LYS A 96 -21.51 7.32 3.78
C LYS A 96 -21.36 6.49 2.53
N LEU A 97 -22.46 6.24 1.83
CA LEU A 97 -22.41 5.79 0.45
C LEU A 97 -22.46 7.04 -0.44
N ARG A 98 -21.42 7.23 -1.22
CA ARG A 98 -21.30 8.40 -2.11
C ARG A 98 -21.46 8.02 -3.57
N THR A 99 -22.08 8.91 -4.30
CA THR A 99 -22.18 8.85 -5.76
C THR A 99 -21.58 10.09 -6.38
N ARG A 100 -21.10 9.94 -7.62
CA ARG A 100 -20.54 11.04 -8.40
C ARG A 100 -20.84 10.83 -9.88
N SER A 101 -21.43 11.85 -10.53
CA SER A 101 -21.61 11.82 -11.98
C SER A 101 -20.25 11.77 -12.70
N ILE A 102 -20.23 11.19 -13.90
CA ILE A 102 -19.07 11.15 -14.75
C ILE A 102 -19.09 12.37 -15.65
N SER A 103 -18.20 13.32 -15.41
CA SER A 103 -18.02 14.51 -16.22
C SER A 103 -16.52 14.78 -16.43
N VAL A 104 -16.18 15.29 -17.60
CA VAL A 104 -14.79 15.68 -17.95
C VAL A 104 -14.36 16.85 -17.07
N LYS A 105 -15.23 17.87 -16.93
CA LYS A 105 -14.94 19.03 -16.10
C LYS A 105 -15.33 18.77 -14.65
N ARG A 106 -14.44 19.12 -13.73
CA ARG A 106 -14.62 18.89 -12.29
C ARG A 106 -15.79 19.67 -11.71
N GLU A 107 -15.98 20.89 -12.18
CA GLU A 107 -17.07 21.79 -11.78
C GLU A 107 -18.48 21.33 -12.18
N ASP A 108 -18.58 20.48 -13.20
CA ASP A 108 -19.85 19.93 -13.67
C ASP A 108 -20.25 18.61 -12.96
N ARG A 109 -19.43 18.15 -12.02
CA ARG A 109 -19.71 16.90 -11.29
C ARG A 109 -20.78 17.08 -10.25
N ILE A 110 -21.77 16.21 -10.29
CA ILE A 110 -22.87 16.15 -9.33
C ILE A 110 -22.58 15.05 -8.33
N PHE A 111 -22.81 15.30 -7.07
CA PHE A 111 -22.55 14.38 -5.97
C PHE A 111 -23.84 14.05 -5.24
N GLY A 112 -23.97 12.80 -4.77
CA GLY A 112 -25.01 12.35 -3.88
C GLY A 112 -24.40 11.63 -2.68
N GLU A 113 -25.12 11.60 -1.58
CA GLU A 113 -24.68 10.96 -0.34
C GLU A 113 -25.86 10.32 0.38
N LEU A 114 -25.69 9.04 0.77
CA LEU A 114 -26.57 8.34 1.68
C LEU A 114 -25.84 8.12 3.01
N LYS A 115 -26.47 8.48 4.12
CA LYS A 115 -25.95 8.22 5.47
C LYS A 115 -26.27 6.80 5.90
N ILE A 116 -25.26 6.11 6.43
CA ILE A 116 -25.37 4.75 6.96
C ILE A 116 -24.85 4.77 8.38
N THR A 117 -25.68 4.39 9.34
CA THR A 117 -25.29 4.32 10.76
C THR A 117 -24.97 2.88 11.13
N VAL A 118 -23.78 2.67 11.71
CA VAL A 118 -23.34 1.35 12.20
C VAL A 118 -22.96 1.50 13.67
N PRO A 119 -23.78 0.98 14.62
CA PRO A 119 -23.46 1.09 16.04
C PRO A 119 -22.19 0.33 16.38
N LYS A 120 -21.49 0.78 17.42
CA LYS A 120 -20.31 0.07 17.95
C LYS A 120 -20.78 -1.23 18.60
N PRO A 121 -20.22 -2.41 18.20
CA PRO A 121 -20.50 -3.67 18.91
C PRO A 121 -20.01 -3.62 20.35
N LYS A 122 -20.63 -4.39 21.23
CA LYS A 122 -20.18 -4.51 22.62
C LYS A 122 -18.84 -5.20 22.69
N LEU A 123 -18.05 -4.91 23.72
CA LEU A 123 -16.81 -5.62 24.01
C LEU A 123 -17.14 -7.07 24.33
N LYS A 124 -16.26 -8.00 23.89
CA LYS A 124 -16.49 -9.45 24.01
C LYS A 124 -15.43 -10.17 24.84
N ARG A 125 -14.16 -9.85 24.62
CA ARG A 125 -13.05 -10.53 25.31
C ARG A 125 -11.77 -9.71 25.32
N ILE A 126 -10.93 -9.98 26.31
CA ILE A 126 -9.54 -9.53 26.41
C ILE A 126 -8.63 -10.73 26.12
N VAL A 127 -7.54 -10.51 25.39
CA VAL A 127 -6.53 -11.53 25.11
C VAL A 127 -5.16 -10.97 25.43
N PHE A 128 -4.39 -11.67 26.28
CA PHE A 128 -2.95 -11.41 26.42
C PHE A 128 -2.22 -12.07 25.24
N ASN A 129 -1.60 -11.27 24.40
CA ASN A 129 -0.93 -11.76 23.18
C ASN A 129 0.44 -12.43 23.48
N ASN A 130 0.94 -12.26 24.70
CA ASN A 130 2.23 -12.78 25.12
C ASN A 130 2.03 -14.08 25.93
N SER A 131 2.51 -15.20 25.42
CA SER A 131 2.70 -16.42 26.22
C SER A 131 3.94 -16.25 27.12
N ILE A 132 3.77 -15.51 28.22
CA ILE A 132 4.84 -15.24 29.20
C ILE A 132 4.66 -16.18 30.38
N ASP A 133 5.14 -17.40 30.24
CA ASP A 133 5.01 -18.39 31.33
C ASP A 133 6.06 -18.21 32.42
N ASN A 134 7.28 -17.81 32.05
CA ASN A 134 8.40 -17.64 32.96
C ASN A 134 9.20 -16.38 32.61
N LEU A 135 9.50 -15.56 33.61
CA LEU A 135 10.40 -14.42 33.51
C LEU A 135 11.47 -14.48 34.59
N TYR A 136 12.63 -13.90 34.31
CA TYR A 136 13.66 -13.71 35.34
C TYR A 136 13.37 -12.50 36.22
N GLU A 137 13.87 -12.53 37.48
CA GLU A 137 13.92 -11.35 38.33
C GLU A 137 14.63 -10.19 37.63
N GLY A 138 14.08 -8.96 37.77
CA GLY A 138 14.62 -7.75 37.13
C GLY A 138 14.29 -7.59 35.64
N THR A 139 13.34 -8.35 35.11
CA THR A 139 12.86 -8.19 33.73
C THR A 139 11.72 -7.17 33.68
N THR A 140 11.73 -6.32 32.67
CA THR A 140 10.61 -5.44 32.34
C THR A 140 10.05 -5.84 30.97
N VAL A 141 8.74 -6.07 30.91
CA VAL A 141 8.03 -6.43 29.67
C VAL A 141 6.81 -5.54 29.51
N ARG A 142 6.62 -4.94 28.36
CA ARG A 142 5.38 -4.24 28.06
C ARG A 142 4.27 -5.24 27.80
N LEU A 143 3.17 -5.10 28.53
CA LEU A 143 1.96 -5.88 28.29
C LEU A 143 1.03 -5.09 27.36
N GLU A 144 0.61 -5.74 26.28
CA GLU A 144 -0.31 -5.16 25.31
C GLU A 144 -1.51 -6.09 25.13
N PRO A 145 -2.46 -6.07 26.10
CA PRO A 145 -3.68 -6.86 25.96
C PRO A 145 -4.52 -6.35 24.80
N ILE A 146 -5.05 -7.27 24.01
CA ILE A 146 -5.92 -6.95 22.87
C ILE A 146 -7.36 -7.15 23.29
N VAL A 147 -8.19 -6.12 23.07
CA VAL A 147 -9.64 -6.17 23.32
C VAL A 147 -10.36 -6.41 22.00
N TYR A 148 -11.25 -7.41 21.97
CA TYR A 148 -12.12 -7.71 20.83
C TYR A 148 -13.58 -7.42 21.20
N ASP A 149 -14.33 -6.91 20.23
CA ASP A 149 -15.78 -6.77 20.32
C ASP A 149 -16.52 -8.01 19.79
N GLU A 150 -17.86 -7.96 19.80
CA GLU A 150 -18.73 -9.05 19.32
C GLU A 150 -18.59 -9.31 17.82
N ALA A 151 -18.14 -8.31 17.05
CA ALA A 151 -17.81 -8.47 15.63
C ALA A 151 -16.38 -8.97 15.39
N ASN A 152 -15.63 -9.32 16.46
CA ASN A 152 -14.19 -9.66 16.44
C ASN A 152 -13.29 -8.57 15.86
N LEU A 153 -13.70 -7.31 15.94
CA LEU A 153 -12.82 -6.19 15.64
C LEU A 153 -11.97 -5.86 16.87
N ILE A 154 -10.72 -5.47 16.60
CA ILE A 154 -9.83 -4.97 17.64
C ILE A 154 -10.26 -3.56 18.03
N ARG A 155 -10.24 -3.29 19.33
CA ARG A 155 -10.67 -2.03 19.93
C ARG A 155 -9.46 -1.32 20.56
N ASP A 156 -8.62 -0.74 19.70
CA ASP A 156 -7.36 -0.08 20.11
C ASP A 156 -7.57 1.14 21.04
N GLU A 157 -8.76 1.73 21.00
CA GLU A 157 -9.12 2.87 21.84
C GLU A 157 -9.54 2.48 23.25
N VAL A 158 -9.63 1.19 23.55
CA VAL A 158 -10.07 0.68 24.87
C VAL A 158 -8.87 0.43 25.76
N PHE A 159 -8.84 1.11 26.89
CA PHE A 159 -7.80 0.92 27.91
C PHE A 159 -8.17 -0.22 28.84
N VAL A 160 -7.24 -1.17 29.00
CA VAL A 160 -7.37 -2.31 29.93
C VAL A 160 -6.63 -1.97 31.22
N GLU A 161 -7.31 -2.04 32.34
CA GLU A 161 -6.68 -1.90 33.66
C GLU A 161 -5.94 -3.18 34.01
N LEU A 162 -4.63 -3.07 34.25
CA LEU A 162 -3.76 -4.20 34.51
C LEU A 162 -3.37 -4.27 36.01
N SER A 163 -3.35 -5.46 36.56
CA SER A 163 -2.97 -5.68 37.97
C SER A 163 -2.16 -6.96 38.16
N SER A 164 -1.48 -7.04 39.29
CA SER A 164 -0.74 -8.22 39.76
C SER A 164 -1.27 -8.69 41.12
N SER A 165 -1.60 -9.97 41.23
CA SER A 165 -2.08 -10.56 42.48
C SER A 165 -1.02 -10.60 43.60
N ASN A 166 0.26 -10.48 43.25
CA ASN A 166 1.37 -10.48 44.21
C ASN A 166 2.41 -9.40 43.85
N PRO A 167 2.23 -8.16 44.36
CA PRO A 167 3.15 -7.05 44.09
C PRO A 167 4.57 -7.25 44.60
N LYS A 168 4.82 -8.24 45.50
CA LYS A 168 6.18 -8.59 45.94
C LYS A 168 6.94 -9.39 44.87
N VAL A 169 6.22 -10.06 43.99
CA VAL A 169 6.79 -10.86 42.89
C VAL A 169 6.90 -10.03 41.60
N ALA A 170 5.84 -9.32 41.23
CA ALA A 170 5.83 -8.44 40.07
C ALA A 170 4.81 -7.31 40.24
N ILE A 171 5.10 -6.16 39.66
CA ILE A 171 4.22 -4.99 39.64
C ILE A 171 3.93 -4.58 38.21
N ILE A 172 2.84 -3.84 38.03
CA ILE A 172 2.53 -3.14 36.76
C ILE A 172 2.74 -1.64 37.03
N ASP A 173 3.45 -0.97 36.14
CA ASP A 173 3.61 0.49 36.21
C ASP A 173 2.44 1.24 35.54
N GLY A 174 2.41 2.56 35.69
CA GLY A 174 1.33 3.41 35.18
C GLY A 174 1.18 3.46 33.63
N ILE A 175 2.09 2.83 32.90
CA ILE A 175 2.05 2.76 31.42
C ILE A 175 1.95 1.31 30.91
N GLY A 176 1.67 0.33 31.80
CA GLY A 176 1.40 -1.04 31.43
C GLY A 176 2.64 -1.94 31.30
N ASN A 177 3.80 -1.52 31.84
CA ASN A 177 4.95 -2.40 31.91
C ASN A 177 4.85 -3.34 33.15
N LEU A 178 5.01 -4.62 32.89
CA LEU A 178 5.22 -5.65 33.92
C LEU A 178 6.68 -5.63 34.37
N ILE A 179 6.93 -5.37 35.63
CA ILE A 179 8.26 -5.34 36.23
C ILE A 179 8.36 -6.47 37.23
N THR A 180 9.24 -7.43 36.98
CA THR A 180 9.49 -8.57 37.90
C THR A 180 10.48 -8.21 38.99
N LEU A 181 10.14 -8.44 40.26
CA LEU A 181 10.93 -8.02 41.40
C LEU A 181 11.65 -9.20 42.07
N LYS A 182 10.92 -10.27 42.37
CA LYS A 182 11.42 -11.41 43.15
C LYS A 182 10.83 -12.71 42.63
N SER A 183 11.62 -13.78 42.69
CA SER A 183 11.18 -15.12 42.33
C SER A 183 9.94 -15.55 43.12
N GLY A 184 8.98 -16.13 42.42
CA GLY A 184 7.69 -16.53 42.98
C GLY A 184 6.66 -16.71 41.89
N LYS A 185 5.39 -16.84 42.29
CA LYS A 185 4.25 -16.91 41.37
C LYS A 185 3.32 -15.73 41.59
N THR A 186 2.73 -15.24 40.56
CA THR A 186 1.67 -14.22 40.55
C THR A 186 0.73 -14.43 39.41
N ILE A 187 -0.47 -13.88 39.47
CA ILE A 187 -1.43 -13.82 38.39
C ILE A 187 -1.47 -12.36 37.92
N ILE A 188 -1.32 -12.18 36.61
CA ILE A 188 -1.52 -10.88 35.97
C ILE A 188 -2.93 -10.86 35.43
N SER A 189 -3.69 -9.85 35.79
CA SER A 189 -5.09 -9.68 35.38
C SER A 189 -5.28 -8.39 34.57
N GLY A 190 -6.21 -8.45 33.65
CA GLY A 190 -6.67 -7.29 32.87
C GLY A 190 -8.20 -7.18 32.94
N GLU A 191 -8.68 -5.99 33.24
CA GLU A 191 -10.11 -5.69 33.35
C GLU A 191 -10.52 -4.50 32.47
N VAL A 192 -11.68 -4.58 31.87
CA VAL A 192 -12.36 -3.46 31.20
C VAL A 192 -13.87 -3.73 31.16
N ASP A 193 -14.65 -2.76 31.60
CA ASP A 193 -16.10 -2.91 31.80
C ASP A 193 -16.42 -4.14 32.67
N SER A 194 -17.10 -5.15 32.11
CA SER A 194 -17.39 -6.43 32.78
C SER A 194 -16.49 -7.58 32.30
N LEU A 195 -15.50 -7.29 31.47
CA LEU A 195 -14.60 -8.30 30.94
C LEU A 195 -13.37 -8.45 31.81
N PHE A 196 -12.96 -9.70 31.99
CA PHE A 196 -11.79 -10.09 32.76
C PHE A 196 -10.97 -11.10 31.97
N ALA A 197 -9.65 -10.96 32.01
CA ALA A 197 -8.71 -11.98 31.54
C ALA A 197 -7.52 -12.05 32.50
N SER A 198 -6.92 -13.22 32.61
CA SER A 198 -5.75 -13.42 33.45
C SER A 198 -4.75 -14.36 32.80
N MET A 199 -3.50 -14.25 33.23
CA MET A 199 -2.43 -15.17 32.89
C MET A 199 -1.57 -15.47 34.12
N ASP A 200 -1.13 -16.74 34.28
CA ASP A 200 -0.19 -17.13 35.27
C ASP A 200 1.22 -16.66 34.92
N LEU A 201 1.94 -16.14 35.89
CA LEU A 201 3.34 -15.75 35.75
C LEU A 201 4.19 -16.40 36.84
N LYS A 202 5.25 -17.07 36.42
CA LYS A 202 6.30 -17.55 37.30
C LYS A 202 7.56 -16.70 37.12
N VAL A 203 7.97 -16.01 38.17
CA VAL A 203 9.24 -15.30 38.19
C VAL A 203 10.30 -16.23 38.76
N ILE A 204 11.39 -16.43 38.04
CA ILE A 204 12.51 -17.28 38.42
C ILE A 204 13.76 -16.44 38.69
N LYS A 205 14.65 -16.99 39.51
CA LYS A 205 15.89 -16.31 39.89
C LYS A 205 16.79 -16.14 38.65
N ASN A 206 17.26 -14.92 38.41
CA ASN A 206 18.12 -14.63 37.27
C ASN A 206 19.53 -15.24 37.51
N PRO A 207 19.97 -16.21 36.69
CA PRO A 207 21.25 -16.88 36.85
C PRO A 207 22.44 -16.08 36.33
N VAL A 208 22.23 -14.99 35.56
CA VAL A 208 23.28 -14.19 34.93
C VAL A 208 24.26 -13.64 35.96
N ARG A 209 25.56 -13.80 35.67
CA ARG A 209 26.68 -13.32 36.47
C ARG A 209 27.71 -12.52 35.68
N SER A 210 27.74 -12.66 34.37
CA SER A 210 28.58 -11.87 33.51
C SER A 210 27.98 -11.74 32.12
N LEU A 211 28.40 -10.71 31.39
CA LEU A 211 28.00 -10.43 30.04
C LEU A 211 29.25 -10.23 29.17
N LEU A 212 29.18 -10.67 27.95
CA LEU A 212 30.13 -10.35 26.89
C LEU A 212 29.39 -9.58 25.78
N LEU A 213 29.94 -8.44 25.36
CA LEU A 213 29.39 -7.62 24.28
C LEU A 213 30.39 -7.53 23.13
N SER A 214 29.96 -7.87 21.94
CA SER A 214 30.75 -7.83 20.71
C SER A 214 30.02 -7.09 19.60
N SER A 215 30.75 -6.67 18.60
CA SER A 215 30.26 -6.16 17.32
C SER A 215 31.29 -6.49 16.24
N ASP A 216 30.83 -6.59 15.00
CA ASP A 216 31.69 -6.95 13.86
C ASP A 216 32.64 -5.80 13.46
N GLN A 217 32.30 -4.56 13.83
CA GLN A 217 33.06 -3.37 13.49
C GLN A 217 33.17 -2.41 14.70
N ASP A 218 34.24 -1.64 14.74
CA ASP A 218 34.48 -0.60 15.74
C ASP A 218 34.38 0.82 15.16
N LYS A 219 34.25 0.92 13.84
CA LYS A 219 34.07 2.17 13.08
C LYS A 219 33.01 1.97 12.02
N ILE A 220 32.04 2.86 12.00
CA ILE A 220 30.96 2.90 11.01
C ILE A 220 30.71 4.35 10.58
N ARG A 221 29.80 4.55 9.65
CA ARG A 221 29.32 5.87 9.22
C ARG A 221 27.90 6.10 9.68
N THR A 222 27.45 7.34 9.69
CA THR A 222 26.04 7.67 9.93
C THR A 222 25.15 6.91 8.95
N GLY A 223 24.06 6.31 9.46
CA GLY A 223 23.12 5.50 8.69
C GLY A 223 23.56 4.06 8.40
N ASP A 224 24.79 3.65 8.73
CA ASP A 224 25.17 2.24 8.69
C ASP A 224 24.52 1.50 9.87
N VAL A 225 23.93 0.33 9.60
CA VAL A 225 23.36 -0.55 10.63
C VAL A 225 24.41 -1.58 11.04
N ILE A 226 24.66 -1.69 12.33
CA ILE A 226 25.56 -2.69 12.92
C ILE A 226 24.82 -3.45 14.01
N THR A 227 25.14 -4.73 14.18
CA THR A 227 24.55 -5.55 15.25
C THR A 227 25.53 -5.78 16.39
N PHE A 228 25.13 -5.38 17.58
CA PHE A 228 25.81 -5.74 18.82
C PHE A 228 25.26 -7.08 19.33
N LYS A 229 26.15 -8.02 19.58
CA LYS A 229 25.81 -9.33 20.13
C LYS A 229 26.21 -9.38 21.60
N ALA A 230 25.26 -9.62 22.48
CA ALA A 230 25.52 -9.81 23.90
C ALA A 230 25.25 -11.28 24.29
N VAL A 231 26.20 -11.86 25.01
CA VAL A 231 26.09 -13.23 25.56
C VAL A 231 26.15 -13.17 27.07
N ALA A 232 25.18 -13.79 27.72
CA ALA A 232 25.09 -13.85 29.17
C ALA A 232 25.61 -15.19 29.71
N TYR A 233 26.32 -15.17 30.83
CA TYR A 233 26.86 -16.35 31.46
C TYR A 233 26.43 -16.46 32.92
N ASP A 234 26.22 -17.69 33.41
CA ASP A 234 25.96 -18.01 34.80
C ASP A 234 27.27 -18.13 35.60
N ARG A 235 27.15 -18.45 36.92
CA ARG A 235 28.31 -18.64 37.83
C ARG A 235 29.28 -19.74 37.38
N LYS A 236 28.84 -20.69 36.54
CA LYS A 236 29.64 -21.80 36.02
C LYS A 236 30.15 -21.54 34.60
N ASN A 237 30.10 -20.29 34.13
CA ASN A 237 30.43 -19.88 32.77
C ASN A 237 29.61 -20.61 31.67
N ARG A 238 28.41 -21.06 31.97
CA ARG A 238 27.48 -21.61 30.99
C ARG A 238 26.64 -20.49 30.39
N VAL A 239 26.39 -20.55 29.07
CA VAL A 239 25.56 -19.58 28.38
C VAL A 239 24.11 -19.66 28.89
N VAL A 240 23.51 -18.51 29.16
CA VAL A 240 22.09 -18.33 29.47
C VAL A 240 21.41 -17.79 28.24
N ASN A 241 20.85 -18.69 27.43
CA ASN A 241 20.34 -18.36 26.09
C ASN A 241 19.10 -17.43 26.10
N ASP A 242 18.31 -17.52 27.17
CA ASP A 242 17.07 -16.77 27.37
C ASP A 242 17.24 -15.59 28.36
N ALA A 243 18.48 -15.15 28.56
CA ALA A 243 18.76 -14.04 29.46
C ALA A 243 18.08 -12.75 29.00
N PRO A 244 17.38 -12.02 29.89
CA PRO A 244 16.77 -10.74 29.54
C PRO A 244 17.89 -9.68 29.43
N ILE A 245 18.34 -9.44 28.21
CA ILE A 245 19.38 -8.46 27.93
C ILE A 245 18.70 -7.18 27.39
N GLN A 246 19.04 -6.07 28.03
CA GLN A 246 18.61 -4.73 27.60
C GLN A 246 19.79 -3.99 27.00
N PHE A 247 19.60 -3.47 25.79
CA PHE A 247 20.56 -2.61 25.14
C PHE A 247 20.24 -1.15 25.38
N SER A 248 21.27 -0.35 25.53
CA SER A 248 21.18 1.11 25.61
C SER A 248 22.42 1.74 24.97
N TYR A 249 22.36 3.02 24.70
CA TYR A 249 23.52 3.76 24.20
C TYR A 249 23.65 5.12 24.88
N LYS A 250 24.88 5.63 24.86
CA LYS A 250 25.23 7.01 25.17
C LYS A 250 26.16 7.52 24.09
N GLY A 251 25.83 8.65 23.47
CA GLY A 251 26.64 9.22 22.40
C GLY A 251 27.20 10.59 22.79
N LYS A 252 28.38 10.93 22.23
CA LYS A 252 28.96 12.26 22.27
C LYS A 252 29.31 12.68 20.84
N ALA A 253 28.67 13.73 20.33
CA ALA A 253 28.97 14.29 19.01
C ALA A 253 30.44 14.80 18.97
N ILE A 254 31.11 14.61 17.82
CA ILE A 254 32.49 15.07 17.63
C ILE A 254 32.52 16.59 17.43
N TYR A 255 31.57 17.10 16.67
CA TYR A 255 31.41 18.53 16.39
C TYR A 255 29.98 18.92 16.77
N GLY A 256 29.85 19.83 17.67
CA GLY A 256 28.51 20.33 17.94
C GLY A 256 28.43 21.04 19.28
N ILE A 257 28.47 22.33 19.20
CA ILE A 257 27.91 23.17 20.26
C ILE A 257 26.39 22.96 20.13
N GLY A 258 25.84 22.04 20.96
CA GLY A 258 24.43 21.98 21.25
C GLY A 258 23.56 20.90 20.60
N LEU A 259 24.06 20.05 19.71
CA LEU A 259 23.27 18.93 19.23
C LEU A 259 23.62 17.64 19.98
N PRO A 260 22.63 16.97 20.61
CA PRO A 260 22.86 15.67 21.20
C PRO A 260 23.21 14.65 20.13
N ALA A 261 24.13 13.75 20.44
CA ALA A 261 24.40 12.60 19.57
C ALA A 261 23.14 11.73 19.47
N SER A 262 22.59 11.60 18.27
CA SER A 262 21.37 10.86 17.97
C SER A 262 21.68 9.49 17.39
N ALA A 263 21.05 8.45 17.93
CA ALA A 263 21.13 7.09 17.46
C ALA A 263 19.89 6.30 17.89
N GLN A 264 19.73 5.11 17.33
CA GLN A 264 18.70 4.15 17.73
C GLN A 264 19.38 2.81 18.02
N ILE A 265 18.85 2.09 18.98
CA ILE A 265 19.23 0.70 19.26
C ILE A 265 17.98 -0.13 19.52
N MET A 266 17.91 -1.26 18.82
CA MET A 266 16.80 -2.19 18.91
C MET A 266 17.04 -3.23 20.00
N PRO A 267 15.98 -3.90 20.52
CA PRO A 267 16.12 -4.98 21.48
C PRO A 267 16.98 -6.17 21.01
N ASP A 268 17.09 -6.38 19.70
CA ASP A 268 17.94 -7.41 19.09
C ASP A 268 19.42 -6.99 18.93
N GLY A 269 19.76 -5.76 19.36
CA GLY A 269 21.11 -5.22 19.30
C GLY A 269 21.49 -4.50 18.01
N ARG A 270 20.57 -4.34 17.06
CA ARG A 270 20.80 -3.50 15.87
C ARG A 270 20.89 -2.03 16.28
N PHE A 271 21.97 -1.40 15.88
CA PHE A 271 22.30 -0.02 16.19
C PHE A 271 22.51 0.78 14.90
N VAL A 272 21.99 1.99 14.84
CA VAL A 272 22.22 2.98 13.78
C VAL A 272 22.39 4.36 14.40
N ALA A 273 23.42 5.10 13.99
CA ALA A 273 23.64 6.48 14.41
C ALA A 273 23.26 7.47 13.32
N GLU A 274 22.56 8.53 13.68
CA GLU A 274 22.14 9.62 12.81
C GLU A 274 23.19 10.75 12.78
N THR A 275 23.96 10.90 13.85
CA THR A 275 25.01 11.91 13.97
C THR A 275 26.38 11.27 14.16
N GLU A 276 27.41 11.92 13.60
CA GLU A 276 28.79 11.52 13.83
C GLU A 276 29.18 11.69 15.31
N GLY A 277 30.03 10.81 15.79
CA GLY A 277 30.42 10.86 17.20
C GLY A 277 31.08 9.60 17.71
N VAL A 278 31.30 9.58 19.02
CA VAL A 278 31.70 8.38 19.75
C VAL A 278 30.52 7.92 20.58
N TYR A 279 30.11 6.70 20.37
CA TYR A 279 29.00 6.06 21.09
C TYR A 279 29.52 4.94 21.98
N SER A 280 28.94 4.81 23.16
CA SER A 280 29.12 3.66 24.03
C SER A 280 27.81 2.90 24.03
N VAL A 281 27.78 1.72 23.42
CA VAL A 281 26.66 0.80 23.48
C VAL A 281 26.85 -0.12 24.69
N SER A 282 25.80 -0.29 25.46
CA SER A 282 25.80 -1.08 26.68
C SER A 282 24.77 -2.19 26.60
N ALA A 283 25.12 -3.35 27.14
CA ALA A 283 24.20 -4.46 27.41
C ALA A 283 24.10 -4.68 28.90
N THR A 284 22.89 -4.80 29.41
CA THR A 284 22.61 -4.96 30.85
C THR A 284 21.70 -6.15 31.06
N SER A 285 22.02 -6.99 32.09
CA SER A 285 21.15 -8.06 32.58
C SER A 285 21.49 -8.35 34.05
N ASN A 286 20.47 -8.56 34.88
CA ASN A 286 20.62 -8.88 36.31
C ASN A 286 21.57 -7.93 37.06
N GLY A 287 21.58 -6.64 36.75
CA GLY A 287 22.48 -5.65 37.36
C GLY A 287 23.93 -5.66 36.81
N PHE A 288 24.30 -6.64 36.00
CA PHE A 288 25.58 -6.64 35.28
C PHE A 288 25.49 -5.80 34.04
N ASN A 289 26.53 -5.01 33.79
CA ASN A 289 26.63 -4.12 32.65
C ASN A 289 27.95 -4.31 31.92
N VAL A 290 27.92 -4.33 30.61
CA VAL A 290 29.10 -4.32 29.74
C VAL A 290 28.88 -3.30 28.64
N SER A 291 29.96 -2.59 28.28
CA SER A 291 29.86 -1.54 27.23
C SER A 291 30.95 -1.71 26.21
N LYS A 292 30.63 -1.37 24.97
CA LYS A 292 31.58 -1.30 23.85
C LYS A 292 31.47 0.06 23.18
N LYS A 293 32.63 0.68 22.92
CA LYS A 293 32.71 1.95 22.19
C LYS A 293 32.74 1.71 20.69
N ILE A 294 32.06 2.58 19.95
CA ILE A 294 32.09 2.63 18.49
C ILE A 294 32.28 4.06 18.02
N LYS A 295 33.11 4.26 17.00
CA LYS A 295 33.30 5.55 16.35
C LYS A 295 32.44 5.63 15.10
N VAL A 296 31.62 6.65 15.01
CA VAL A 296 30.74 6.93 13.86
C VAL A 296 31.28 8.15 13.14
N GLY A 297 31.69 7.97 11.90
CA GLY A 297 32.07 9.06 11.01
C GLY A 297 30.91 9.52 10.13
N PRO A 298 31.05 10.64 9.45
CA PRO A 298 30.01 11.11 8.54
C PRO A 298 29.92 10.23 7.30
N ARG A 299 28.71 10.08 6.77
CA ARG A 299 28.48 9.53 5.44
C ARG A 299 28.61 10.65 4.40
N ASN A 300 29.80 11.17 4.25
CA ASN A 300 30.06 12.22 3.29
C ASN A 300 30.22 11.61 1.89
N ILE A 301 29.10 11.22 1.29
CA ILE A 301 29.03 10.90 -0.12
C ILE A 301 28.19 12.03 -0.74
N SER A 302 28.85 13.04 -1.23
CA SER A 302 28.28 13.98 -2.19
C SER A 302 28.90 13.67 -3.56
N LYS A 303 28.06 13.61 -4.56
CA LYS A 303 28.45 13.51 -5.95
C LYS A 303 27.59 14.50 -6.72
N ASP A 304 28.25 15.34 -7.47
CA ASP A 304 27.55 16.21 -8.42
C ASP A 304 26.93 15.33 -9.50
N ILE A 305 25.68 15.58 -9.79
CA ILE A 305 24.90 14.89 -10.82
C ILE A 305 24.72 15.89 -11.95
N GLU A 306 25.21 15.52 -13.13
CA GLU A 306 25.06 16.32 -14.34
C GLU A 306 23.87 15.83 -15.16
N LEU A 307 23.05 16.75 -15.65
CA LEU A 307 22.01 16.45 -16.64
C LEU A 307 22.68 16.26 -18.00
N ILE A 308 22.71 15.02 -18.49
CA ILE A 308 23.36 14.68 -19.77
C ILE A 308 22.47 15.06 -20.96
N GLY A 309 21.17 14.81 -20.86
CA GLY A 309 20.25 15.06 -21.95
C GLY A 309 18.78 15.19 -21.50
N HIS A 310 17.95 15.68 -22.38
CA HIS A 310 16.53 15.89 -22.15
C HIS A 310 15.72 15.57 -23.41
N GLY A 311 14.93 14.49 -23.40
CA GLY A 311 13.94 14.20 -24.42
C GLY A 311 12.62 14.91 -24.11
N LEU A 312 12.24 15.92 -24.89
CA LEU A 312 11.06 16.75 -24.62
C LEU A 312 9.84 16.29 -25.42
N ILE A 313 8.69 16.17 -24.73
CA ILE A 313 7.36 16.11 -25.32
C ILE A 313 6.57 17.30 -24.75
N SER A 314 6.30 18.28 -25.59
CA SER A 314 5.84 19.61 -25.12
C SER A 314 4.35 19.68 -24.76
N ASN A 315 3.51 18.77 -25.29
CA ASN A 315 2.05 18.94 -25.26
C ASN A 315 1.32 18.04 -24.27
N VAL A 316 2.02 17.07 -23.67
CA VAL A 316 1.42 16.07 -22.78
C VAL A 316 2.35 15.75 -21.62
N TYR A 317 1.79 15.21 -20.54
CA TYR A 317 2.59 14.72 -19.42
C TYR A 317 3.07 13.30 -19.69
N THR A 318 4.35 13.05 -19.48
CA THR A 318 4.92 11.71 -19.42
C THR A 318 4.43 11.00 -18.18
N SER A 319 4.10 9.72 -18.27
CA SER A 319 3.65 8.90 -17.15
C SER A 319 4.76 7.95 -16.66
N ASP A 320 4.94 6.83 -17.33
CA ASP A 320 5.93 5.80 -17.01
C ASP A 320 7.03 5.74 -18.08
N LEU A 321 8.12 5.07 -17.73
CA LEU A 321 9.30 4.88 -18.57
C LEU A 321 9.81 3.44 -18.44
N TRP A 322 10.14 2.81 -19.57
CA TRP A 322 10.92 1.58 -19.59
C TRP A 322 12.08 1.69 -20.56
N ILE A 323 13.23 1.15 -20.21
CA ILE A 323 14.43 1.11 -21.07
C ILE A 323 14.83 -0.33 -21.36
N TRP A 324 15.34 -0.59 -22.57
CA TRP A 324 15.84 -1.90 -22.97
C TRP A 324 16.95 -1.82 -24.01
N PRO A 325 17.86 -2.81 -24.05
CA PRO A 325 18.88 -2.90 -25.11
C PRO A 325 18.26 -3.42 -26.40
N GLY A 326 18.72 -2.91 -27.53
CA GLY A 326 18.34 -3.38 -28.85
C GLY A 326 18.77 -4.81 -29.13
N ILE A 327 17.95 -5.51 -29.92
CA ILE A 327 18.16 -6.91 -30.31
C ILE A 327 18.38 -7.02 -31.83
N GLY A 328 18.86 -8.18 -32.29
CA GLY A 328 19.02 -8.47 -33.72
C GLY A 328 19.88 -7.42 -34.45
N LYS A 329 19.29 -6.78 -35.46
CA LYS A 329 19.94 -5.70 -36.24
C LYS A 329 20.21 -4.42 -35.44
N HIS A 330 19.56 -4.28 -34.28
CA HIS A 330 19.69 -3.12 -33.40
C HIS A 330 20.60 -3.36 -32.21
N LYS A 331 21.33 -4.49 -32.16
CA LYS A 331 22.25 -4.81 -31.08
C LYS A 331 23.30 -3.72 -30.90
N GLY A 332 23.51 -3.26 -29.68
CA GLY A 332 24.44 -2.18 -29.33
C GLY A 332 23.79 -0.78 -29.29
N LYS A 333 22.51 -0.69 -29.55
CA LYS A 333 21.68 0.49 -29.32
C LYS A 333 20.87 0.31 -28.05
N ASP A 334 20.47 1.42 -27.44
CA ASP A 334 19.58 1.47 -26.29
C ASP A 334 18.32 2.24 -26.62
N PHE A 335 17.19 1.72 -26.18
CA PHE A 335 15.87 2.26 -26.45
C PHE A 335 15.08 2.55 -25.18
N ALA A 336 14.13 3.47 -25.28
CA ALA A 336 13.16 3.74 -24.22
C ALA A 336 11.75 3.82 -24.81
N VAL A 337 10.76 3.52 -23.98
CA VAL A 337 9.35 3.81 -24.23
C VAL A 337 8.81 4.64 -23.08
N THR A 338 8.03 5.66 -23.40
CA THR A 338 7.33 6.48 -22.40
C THR A 338 5.83 6.46 -22.65
N GLY A 339 5.07 6.30 -21.58
CA GLY A 339 3.62 6.49 -21.61
C GLY A 339 3.23 7.94 -21.43
N THR A 340 1.92 8.23 -21.51
CA THR A 340 1.37 9.58 -21.38
C THR A 340 0.18 9.63 -20.44
N TRP A 341 0.04 10.74 -19.71
CA TRP A 341 -1.06 10.96 -18.80
C TRP A 341 -1.98 12.09 -19.25
N GLY A 342 -3.29 11.81 -19.30
CA GLY A 342 -4.27 12.82 -19.68
C GLY A 342 -4.13 13.31 -21.13
N SER A 343 -3.68 12.44 -22.03
CA SER A 343 -3.39 12.68 -23.43
C SER A 343 -4.38 11.92 -24.34
N ASN A 344 -3.97 11.63 -25.57
CA ASN A 344 -4.76 10.95 -26.60
C ASN A 344 -4.41 9.45 -26.73
N GLY A 345 -3.84 8.83 -25.68
CA GLY A 345 -3.46 7.41 -25.70
C GLY A 345 -2.17 7.12 -26.43
N GLU A 346 -1.23 8.04 -26.42
CA GLU A 346 0.06 7.91 -27.10
C GLU A 346 1.11 7.27 -26.18
N ALA A 347 1.95 6.41 -26.78
CA ALA A 347 3.21 5.92 -26.21
C ALA A 347 4.33 6.26 -27.19
N TYR A 348 5.41 6.86 -26.71
CA TYR A 348 6.54 7.31 -27.53
C TYR A 348 7.72 6.39 -27.37
N PHE A 349 8.29 5.94 -28.48
CA PHE A 349 9.49 5.11 -28.56
C PHE A 349 10.69 5.97 -28.93
N TRP A 350 11.80 5.77 -28.23
CA TRP A 350 13.00 6.59 -28.30
C TRP A 350 14.24 5.77 -28.59
N ASP A 351 15.11 6.27 -29.46
CA ASP A 351 16.52 5.87 -29.50
C ASP A 351 17.27 6.74 -28.48
N ILE A 352 17.81 6.11 -27.44
CA ILE A 352 18.56 6.74 -26.36
C ILE A 352 20.03 6.31 -26.35
N SER A 353 20.52 5.74 -27.45
CA SER A 353 21.91 5.28 -27.60
C SER A 353 22.91 6.40 -27.38
N ASP A 354 22.54 7.63 -27.74
CA ASP A 354 23.20 8.85 -27.30
C ASP A 354 22.30 9.60 -26.32
N PRO A 355 22.57 9.50 -25.01
CA PRO A 355 21.74 10.15 -24.01
C PRO A 355 21.75 11.67 -24.06
N SER A 356 22.73 12.28 -24.76
CA SER A 356 22.76 13.74 -24.98
C SER A 356 21.86 14.17 -26.14
N ASN A 357 21.44 13.23 -27.01
CA ASN A 357 20.63 13.46 -28.18
C ASN A 357 19.56 12.37 -28.36
N MET A 358 18.64 12.29 -27.40
CA MET A 358 17.53 11.34 -27.43
C MET A 358 16.51 11.73 -28.50
N ILE A 359 16.12 10.80 -29.38
CA ILE A 359 15.18 11.06 -30.49
C ILE A 359 13.97 10.12 -30.44
N ILE A 360 12.78 10.66 -30.70
CA ILE A 360 11.56 9.85 -30.91
C ILE A 360 11.70 9.14 -32.24
N ILE A 361 11.54 7.83 -32.25
CA ILE A 361 11.69 6.97 -33.43
C ILE A 361 10.37 6.36 -33.88
N ASP A 362 9.39 6.22 -32.97
CA ASP A 362 8.05 5.77 -33.30
C ASP A 362 7.03 6.25 -32.25
N THR A 363 5.75 6.21 -32.60
CA THR A 363 4.64 6.57 -31.72
C THR A 363 3.46 5.64 -31.94
N VAL A 364 3.06 4.94 -30.89
CA VAL A 364 1.86 4.09 -30.91
C VAL A 364 0.70 4.84 -30.27
N THR A 365 -0.43 4.93 -30.97
CA THR A 365 -1.66 5.56 -30.45
C THR A 365 -2.74 4.51 -30.27
N VAL A 366 -3.38 4.50 -29.09
CA VAL A 366 -4.48 3.59 -28.74
C VAL A 366 -5.68 4.38 -28.23
N ASP A 367 -6.89 3.80 -28.31
CA ASP A 367 -8.09 4.39 -27.70
C ASP A 367 -7.99 4.40 -26.18
N ALA A 368 -7.34 5.42 -25.64
CA ALA A 368 -7.15 5.65 -24.22
C ALA A 368 -7.00 7.14 -23.91
N ARG A 369 -7.41 7.56 -22.74
CA ARG A 369 -7.06 8.89 -22.20
C ARG A 369 -5.63 8.91 -21.63
N THR A 370 -5.17 7.77 -21.15
CA THR A 370 -3.90 7.64 -20.45
C THR A 370 -3.28 6.29 -20.78
N VAL A 371 -2.03 6.30 -21.23
CA VAL A 371 -1.12 5.15 -21.23
C VAL A 371 -0.26 5.30 -19.98
N ASN A 372 -0.78 4.84 -18.83
CA ASN A 372 -0.15 5.11 -17.55
C ASN A 372 1.16 4.36 -17.35
N ASP A 373 1.21 3.13 -17.83
CA ASP A 373 2.31 2.20 -17.59
C ASP A 373 2.78 1.53 -18.89
N VAL A 374 4.09 1.33 -19.00
CA VAL A 374 4.75 0.74 -20.16
C VAL A 374 5.82 -0.24 -19.72
N LYS A 375 5.87 -1.43 -20.31
CA LYS A 375 6.87 -2.47 -19.98
C LYS A 375 7.33 -3.18 -21.24
N ILE A 376 8.59 -3.57 -21.26
CA ILE A 376 9.16 -4.42 -22.31
C ILE A 376 9.62 -5.73 -21.71
N SER A 377 9.40 -6.83 -22.42
CA SER A 377 9.85 -8.16 -22.02
C SER A 377 11.38 -8.23 -21.95
N LYS A 378 11.88 -9.12 -21.10
CA LYS A 378 13.33 -9.29 -20.88
C LYS A 378 14.11 -9.60 -22.15
N ASP A 379 13.48 -10.24 -23.13
CA ASP A 379 14.09 -10.56 -24.43
C ASP A 379 13.98 -9.44 -25.46
N GLY A 380 13.35 -8.30 -25.11
CA GLY A 380 13.24 -7.12 -25.96
C GLY A 380 12.29 -7.25 -27.15
N LYS A 381 11.36 -8.23 -27.15
CA LYS A 381 10.46 -8.48 -28.28
C LYS A 381 9.04 -8.01 -28.08
N ILE A 382 8.53 -8.15 -26.86
CA ILE A 382 7.15 -7.84 -26.52
C ILE A 382 7.10 -6.58 -25.66
N GLY A 383 6.26 -5.64 -26.07
CA GLY A 383 5.87 -4.50 -25.26
C GLY A 383 4.45 -4.63 -24.72
N VAL A 384 4.19 -4.04 -23.58
CA VAL A 384 2.85 -3.89 -23.02
C VAL A 384 2.66 -2.44 -22.62
N ILE A 385 1.55 -1.84 -23.04
CA ILE A 385 1.15 -0.50 -22.64
C ILE A 385 -0.25 -0.55 -22.03
N SER A 386 -0.43 0.11 -20.89
CA SER A 386 -1.73 0.16 -20.22
C SER A 386 -2.71 1.05 -20.99
N ARG A 387 -4.01 0.80 -20.83
CA ARG A 387 -5.08 1.48 -21.54
C ARG A 387 -6.13 1.94 -20.55
N GLU A 388 -6.06 3.20 -20.13
CA GLU A 388 -7.01 3.80 -19.21
C GLU A 388 -7.90 4.85 -19.88
N GLY A 389 -9.18 4.83 -19.50
CA GLY A 389 -10.15 5.80 -19.99
C GLY A 389 -10.49 5.63 -21.46
N ALA A 390 -10.51 4.38 -21.94
CA ALA A 390 -10.96 4.02 -23.29
C ALA A 390 -12.39 4.51 -23.55
N SER A 391 -12.69 4.92 -24.79
CA SER A 391 -14.00 5.48 -25.20
C SER A 391 -15.14 4.48 -24.97
N ASN A 392 -14.89 3.20 -25.21
CA ASN A 392 -15.82 2.10 -25.00
C ASN A 392 -15.82 1.53 -23.56
N ARG A 393 -15.01 2.09 -22.65
CA ARG A 393 -14.83 1.67 -21.25
C ARG A 393 -14.33 0.24 -21.04
N LYS A 394 -13.87 -0.42 -22.08
CA LYS A 394 -13.22 -1.72 -22.00
C LYS A 394 -11.72 -1.55 -21.87
N ASN A 395 -11.25 -0.78 -20.94
CA ASN A 395 -9.85 -0.44 -20.70
C ASN A 395 -8.86 -1.61 -21.00
N GLY A 396 -8.02 -2.03 -20.07
CA GLY A 396 -7.10 -3.14 -20.27
C GLY A 396 -5.70 -2.69 -20.65
N PHE A 397 -5.03 -3.47 -21.49
CA PHE A 397 -3.70 -3.18 -22.02
C PHE A 397 -3.56 -3.66 -23.47
N VAL A 398 -2.55 -3.13 -24.15
CA VAL A 398 -2.22 -3.48 -25.54
C VAL A 398 -0.87 -4.17 -25.56
N ILE A 399 -0.75 -5.23 -26.35
CA ILE A 399 0.46 -6.01 -26.56
C ILE A 399 1.06 -5.61 -27.90
N LEU A 400 2.36 -5.34 -27.89
CA LEU A 400 3.12 -4.81 -29.02
C LEU A 400 4.25 -5.76 -29.40
N ASP A 401 4.57 -5.83 -30.69
CA ASP A 401 5.88 -6.30 -31.16
C ASP A 401 6.84 -5.10 -31.20
N VAL A 402 7.90 -5.16 -30.41
CA VAL A 402 8.93 -4.13 -30.31
C VAL A 402 10.29 -4.63 -30.79
N SER A 403 10.33 -5.76 -31.50
CA SER A 403 11.55 -6.34 -32.07
C SER A 403 12.25 -5.36 -33.02
N ASP A 404 11.49 -4.52 -33.67
CA ASP A 404 11.98 -3.34 -34.39
C ASP A 404 11.44 -2.06 -33.76
N PRO A 405 12.21 -1.39 -32.89
CA PRO A 405 11.75 -0.19 -32.18
C PRO A 405 11.42 1.01 -33.11
N TYR A 406 11.86 0.97 -34.36
CA TYR A 406 11.54 1.98 -35.37
C TYR A 406 10.23 1.70 -36.15
N ASN A 407 9.61 0.54 -35.91
CA ASN A 407 8.34 0.16 -36.52
C ASN A 407 7.61 -0.79 -35.58
N VAL A 408 6.98 -0.22 -34.55
CA VAL A 408 6.28 -0.96 -33.49
C VAL A 408 4.89 -1.37 -33.96
N GLU A 409 4.56 -2.66 -33.84
CA GLU A 409 3.29 -3.20 -34.30
C GLU A 409 2.38 -3.58 -33.13
N ILE A 410 1.08 -3.27 -33.23
CA ILE A 410 0.07 -3.75 -32.28
C ILE A 410 -0.27 -5.21 -32.64
N LEU A 411 -0.02 -6.12 -31.70
CA LEU A 411 -0.34 -7.53 -31.85
C LEU A 411 -1.76 -7.87 -31.40
N SER A 412 -2.17 -7.36 -30.25
CA SER A 412 -3.49 -7.58 -29.68
C SER A 412 -3.84 -6.60 -28.56
N THR A 413 -5.09 -6.64 -28.11
CA THR A 413 -5.58 -5.92 -26.94
C THR A 413 -6.27 -6.90 -26.00
N PHE A 414 -5.90 -6.90 -24.72
CA PHE A 414 -6.60 -7.64 -23.68
C PHE A 414 -7.41 -6.68 -22.81
N ASN A 415 -8.73 -6.88 -22.76
CA ASN A 415 -9.67 -6.00 -22.04
C ASN A 415 -10.81 -6.76 -21.32
N ASP A 416 -10.73 -8.08 -21.22
CA ASP A 416 -11.74 -8.91 -20.56
C ASP A 416 -11.81 -8.60 -19.06
N ASP A 417 -13.00 -8.19 -18.57
CA ASP A 417 -13.28 -7.77 -17.19
C ASP A 417 -12.32 -6.68 -16.64
N MET A 418 -11.89 -5.74 -17.51
CA MET A 418 -10.98 -4.65 -17.14
C MET A 418 -11.61 -3.25 -17.21
N THR A 419 -12.90 -3.15 -16.97
CA THR A 419 -13.68 -1.90 -17.11
C THR A 419 -13.24 -0.78 -16.17
N GLY A 420 -12.61 -1.11 -15.05
CA GLY A 420 -12.12 -0.13 -14.06
C GLY A 420 -10.77 0.53 -14.41
N GLY A 421 -10.11 0.05 -15.47
CA GLY A 421 -8.79 0.51 -15.88
C GLY A 421 -7.66 -0.39 -15.37
N VAL A 422 -6.58 -0.44 -16.15
CA VAL A 422 -5.31 -1.08 -15.78
C VAL A 422 -4.30 0.01 -15.53
N HIS A 423 -3.96 0.22 -14.25
CA HIS A 423 -3.08 1.30 -13.85
C HIS A 423 -1.62 0.95 -14.09
N ASN A 424 -1.19 -0.20 -13.59
CA ASN A 424 0.18 -0.70 -13.74
C ASN A 424 0.18 -2.12 -14.29
N THR A 425 1.27 -2.48 -14.98
CA THR A 425 1.52 -3.80 -15.54
C THR A 425 2.94 -4.24 -15.22
N PHE A 426 3.19 -5.54 -15.26
CA PHE A 426 4.54 -6.09 -15.21
C PHE A 426 4.63 -7.31 -16.12
N ILE A 427 5.71 -7.43 -16.89
CA ILE A 427 5.96 -8.62 -17.72
C ILE A 427 6.95 -9.52 -17.00
N TYR A 428 6.53 -10.73 -16.70
CA TYR A 428 7.41 -11.75 -16.15
C TYR A 428 7.27 -13.03 -16.98
N GLU A 429 8.37 -13.47 -17.59
CA GLU A 429 8.39 -14.55 -18.58
C GLU A 429 7.31 -14.32 -19.66
N ASN A 430 6.42 -15.28 -19.88
CA ASN A 430 5.33 -15.17 -20.86
C ASN A 430 4.01 -14.73 -20.22
N HIS A 431 4.05 -13.90 -19.20
CA HIS A 431 2.85 -13.42 -18.49
C HIS A 431 2.87 -11.92 -18.25
N VAL A 432 1.70 -11.32 -18.34
CA VAL A 432 1.44 -9.94 -17.89
C VAL A 432 0.68 -9.99 -16.58
N PHE A 433 1.20 -9.32 -15.57
CA PHE A 433 0.54 -9.03 -14.31
C PHE A 433 -0.07 -7.65 -14.43
N ALA A 434 -1.39 -7.56 -14.48
CA ALA A 434 -2.10 -6.30 -14.76
C ALA A 434 -2.92 -5.86 -13.54
N VAL A 435 -2.59 -4.71 -12.95
CA VAL A 435 -3.34 -4.14 -11.82
C VAL A 435 -4.69 -3.63 -12.32
N ASN A 436 -5.72 -4.40 -12.05
CA ASN A 436 -7.06 -4.20 -12.54
C ASN A 436 -7.92 -3.44 -11.52
N ASN A 437 -8.46 -2.30 -11.94
CA ASN A 437 -9.38 -1.49 -11.14
C ASN A 437 -8.81 -1.05 -9.77
N GLY A 438 -7.47 -1.07 -9.61
CA GLY A 438 -6.80 -0.75 -8.36
C GLY A 438 -7.16 -1.67 -7.18
N ARG A 439 -7.65 -2.90 -7.43
CA ARG A 439 -8.09 -3.86 -6.40
C ARG A 439 -7.36 -5.19 -6.43
N LYS A 440 -7.11 -5.69 -7.61
CA LYS A 440 -6.53 -7.00 -7.89
C LYS A 440 -5.48 -6.86 -8.96
N TYR A 441 -4.65 -7.85 -9.13
CA TYR A 441 -3.95 -8.02 -10.39
C TYR A 441 -4.38 -9.34 -11.04
N ASP A 442 -4.64 -9.24 -12.33
CA ASP A 442 -4.89 -10.37 -13.20
C ASP A 442 -3.57 -10.87 -13.78
N ILE A 443 -3.43 -12.17 -13.94
CA ILE A 443 -2.27 -12.82 -14.56
C ILE A 443 -2.71 -13.32 -15.92
N ILE A 444 -2.13 -12.77 -16.97
CA ILE A 444 -2.50 -13.04 -18.35
C ILE A 444 -1.36 -13.76 -19.06
N ASN A 445 -1.63 -14.93 -19.62
CA ASN A 445 -0.67 -15.63 -20.46
C ASN A 445 -0.58 -14.95 -21.82
N ILE A 446 0.64 -14.63 -22.26
CA ILE A 446 0.97 -14.00 -23.54
C ILE A 446 1.98 -14.82 -24.34
N GLN A 447 2.06 -16.13 -24.13
CA GLN A 447 2.92 -17.03 -24.91
C GLN A 447 2.57 -16.97 -26.40
N ASP A 448 1.28 -16.88 -26.72
CA ASP A 448 0.81 -16.38 -28.01
C ASP A 448 0.31 -14.94 -27.81
N PRO A 449 1.10 -13.91 -28.15
CA PRO A 449 0.74 -12.52 -27.88
C PRO A 449 -0.44 -12.02 -28.73
N LYS A 450 -0.87 -12.78 -29.74
CA LYS A 450 -2.07 -12.48 -30.54
C LYS A 450 -3.34 -13.03 -29.91
N ASN A 451 -3.23 -14.04 -29.03
CA ASN A 451 -4.34 -14.71 -28.37
C ASN A 451 -4.11 -14.80 -26.83
N PRO A 452 -3.99 -13.67 -26.13
CA PRO A 452 -3.76 -13.65 -24.68
C PRO A 452 -5.00 -14.17 -23.92
N PHE A 453 -4.78 -14.82 -22.78
CA PHE A 453 -5.87 -15.32 -21.93
C PHE A 453 -5.51 -15.27 -20.46
N ARG A 454 -6.52 -15.06 -19.58
CA ARG A 454 -6.34 -14.99 -18.13
C ARG A 454 -6.06 -16.39 -17.57
N VAL A 455 -5.02 -16.50 -16.75
CA VAL A 455 -4.64 -17.73 -16.04
C VAL A 455 -4.80 -17.64 -14.54
N GLY A 456 -4.85 -16.44 -13.98
CA GLY A 456 -5.00 -16.25 -12.54
C GLY A 456 -5.39 -14.83 -12.14
N VAL A 457 -5.77 -14.72 -10.87
CA VAL A 457 -6.10 -13.44 -10.23
C VAL A 457 -5.62 -13.48 -8.79
N TYR A 458 -5.04 -12.40 -8.33
CA TYR A 458 -4.79 -12.17 -6.91
C TYR A 458 -5.55 -10.94 -6.43
N GLU A 459 -6.31 -11.11 -5.35
CA GLU A 459 -7.04 -10.03 -4.69
C GLU A 459 -6.90 -10.18 -3.17
N LEU A 460 -6.63 -9.08 -2.47
CA LEU A 460 -6.57 -9.09 -1.01
C LEU A 460 -7.94 -9.36 -0.41
N ASN A 461 -7.97 -10.13 0.67
CA ASN A 461 -9.20 -10.37 1.44
C ASN A 461 -9.42 -9.32 2.55
N THR A 462 -8.97 -8.09 2.34
CA THR A 462 -9.13 -6.99 3.28
C THR A 462 -10.22 -6.04 2.78
N PRO A 463 -11.24 -5.69 3.58
CA PRO A 463 -12.25 -4.74 3.18
C PRO A 463 -11.66 -3.39 2.75
N GLY A 464 -12.09 -2.89 1.60
CA GLY A 464 -11.61 -1.63 1.05
C GLY A 464 -10.14 -1.62 0.63
N HIS A 465 -9.55 -2.80 0.43
CA HIS A 465 -8.18 -2.95 -0.08
C HIS A 465 -7.99 -2.25 -1.43
N SER A 466 -6.74 -1.95 -1.73
CA SER A 466 -6.31 -1.40 -3.01
C SER A 466 -4.91 -1.87 -3.34
N ILE A 467 -4.64 -2.10 -4.62
CA ILE A 467 -3.31 -2.40 -5.17
C ILE A 467 -2.95 -1.26 -6.10
N HIS A 468 -1.73 -0.76 -5.99
CA HIS A 468 -1.21 0.30 -6.85
C HIS A 468 -0.32 -0.27 -7.95
N ASP A 469 0.61 -1.15 -7.58
CA ASP A 469 1.64 -1.67 -8.48
C ASP A 469 2.01 -3.11 -8.14
N VAL A 470 2.66 -3.81 -9.08
CA VAL A 470 3.18 -5.17 -8.92
C VAL A 470 4.52 -5.30 -9.64
N TRP A 471 5.48 -5.91 -8.95
CA TRP A 471 6.78 -6.34 -9.48
C TRP A 471 6.92 -7.84 -9.30
N VAL A 472 7.47 -8.54 -10.28
CA VAL A 472 7.67 -10.00 -10.17
C VAL A 472 9.14 -10.34 -10.40
N GLU A 473 9.72 -11.11 -9.48
CA GLU A 473 11.10 -11.58 -9.55
C GLU A 473 11.19 -12.97 -8.94
N ASP A 474 11.90 -13.87 -9.59
CA ASP A 474 12.13 -15.27 -9.15
C ASP A 474 10.86 -16.03 -8.74
N GLY A 475 9.74 -15.78 -9.42
CA GLY A 475 8.46 -16.42 -9.16
C GLY A 475 7.70 -15.86 -7.96
N ILE A 476 8.13 -14.73 -7.40
CA ILE A 476 7.43 -14.01 -6.34
C ILE A 476 6.91 -12.68 -6.88
N ALA A 477 5.62 -12.44 -6.74
CA ALA A 477 4.99 -11.16 -7.06
C ALA A 477 4.95 -10.29 -5.79
N TYR A 478 5.58 -9.12 -5.86
CA TYR A 478 5.56 -8.11 -4.80
C TYR A 478 4.59 -7.02 -5.23
N SER A 479 3.54 -6.80 -4.45
CA SER A 479 2.55 -5.77 -4.77
C SER A 479 2.49 -4.67 -3.72
N SER A 480 2.36 -3.43 -4.19
CA SER A 480 2.20 -2.24 -3.35
C SER A 480 0.72 -2.01 -3.06
N ASN A 481 0.30 -2.22 -1.82
CA ASN A 481 -1.12 -2.28 -1.46
C ASN A 481 -1.55 -1.08 -0.60
N TRP A 482 -0.97 0.08 -0.83
CA TRP A 482 -1.28 1.30 -0.07
C TRP A 482 -1.15 1.07 1.44
N ALA A 483 -2.27 1.25 2.16
CA ALA A 483 -2.28 1.08 3.61
C ALA A 483 -2.18 -0.39 4.08
N ASP A 484 -2.25 -1.38 3.17
CA ASP A 484 -2.02 -2.79 3.47
C ASP A 484 -0.54 -3.19 3.32
N GLY A 485 0.32 -2.22 2.96
CA GLY A 485 1.76 -2.43 2.83
C GLY A 485 2.16 -3.20 1.58
N VAL A 486 3.24 -3.94 1.65
CA VAL A 486 3.76 -4.79 0.57
C VAL A 486 3.35 -6.25 0.81
N HIS A 487 2.80 -6.88 -0.23
CA HIS A 487 2.47 -8.30 -0.21
C HIS A 487 3.40 -9.07 -1.14
N ALA A 488 4.00 -10.13 -0.63
CA ALA A 488 4.77 -11.10 -1.40
C ALA A 488 3.89 -12.33 -1.66
N VAL A 489 3.69 -12.66 -2.93
CA VAL A 489 2.83 -13.76 -3.37
C VAL A 489 3.62 -14.72 -4.22
N ASP A 490 3.69 -15.99 -3.84
CA ASP A 490 4.29 -17.04 -4.65
C ASP A 490 3.40 -17.30 -5.88
N VAL A 491 3.89 -16.94 -7.05
CA VAL A 491 3.22 -17.17 -8.33
C VAL A 491 3.74 -18.39 -9.07
N GLY A 492 4.54 -19.22 -8.38
CA GLY A 492 4.87 -20.58 -8.76
C GLY A 492 5.95 -20.71 -9.80
N GLY A 493 6.85 -19.73 -9.94
CA GLY A 493 7.91 -19.78 -10.94
C GLY A 493 7.38 -20.39 -12.23
N LEU A 494 6.58 -19.65 -12.98
CA LEU A 494 5.77 -20.08 -14.13
C LEU A 494 6.64 -20.66 -15.27
N LYS A 495 7.42 -21.70 -14.98
CA LYS A 495 8.21 -22.41 -15.99
C LYS A 495 7.28 -23.26 -16.84
N PHE A 496 6.97 -22.77 -18.02
CA PHE A 496 6.29 -23.57 -19.04
C PHE A 496 7.29 -24.56 -19.66
N SER A 497 7.07 -25.85 -19.43
CA SER A 497 7.67 -26.84 -20.32
C SER A 497 6.80 -26.94 -21.56
N GLU A 498 7.41 -26.96 -22.75
CA GLU A 498 6.71 -27.15 -24.03
C GLU A 498 5.75 -28.36 -24.06
N LYS A 499 6.00 -29.37 -23.22
CA LYS A 499 5.16 -30.55 -23.07
C LYS A 499 3.86 -30.33 -22.29
N ASN A 500 3.71 -29.23 -21.54
CA ASN A 500 2.57 -29.03 -20.63
C ASN A 500 1.61 -27.91 -21.06
N GLN A 501 1.72 -27.38 -22.27
CA GLN A 501 0.91 -26.28 -22.78
C GLN A 501 -0.62 -26.48 -22.74
N LYS A 502 -1.10 -27.73 -22.63
CA LYS A 502 -2.53 -28.04 -22.55
C LYS A 502 -3.08 -28.24 -21.14
N LYS A 503 -2.30 -28.16 -20.08
CA LYS A 503 -2.70 -28.52 -18.71
C LYS A 503 -2.21 -27.58 -17.60
N ILE A 504 -1.99 -26.31 -17.85
CA ILE A 504 -1.74 -25.41 -16.74
C ILE A 504 -3.09 -25.02 -16.15
N LYS A 505 -3.60 -25.86 -15.30
CA LYS A 505 -4.50 -25.42 -14.25
C LYS A 505 -3.62 -24.65 -13.26
N PHE A 506 -3.75 -23.33 -13.21
CA PHE A 506 -3.25 -22.54 -12.11
C PHE A 506 -3.60 -23.28 -10.81
N ASN A 507 -2.60 -23.58 -9.99
CA ASN A 507 -2.85 -24.35 -8.79
C ASN A 507 -3.55 -23.45 -7.77
N PRO A 508 -4.87 -23.63 -7.50
CA PRO A 508 -5.57 -22.78 -6.54
C PRO A 508 -5.06 -22.91 -5.11
N LEU A 509 -4.21 -23.91 -4.81
CA LEU A 509 -3.54 -24.06 -3.53
C LEU A 509 -2.42 -23.02 -3.33
N LEU A 510 -1.79 -22.56 -4.42
CA LEU A 510 -0.79 -21.48 -4.35
C LEU A 510 -1.46 -20.13 -4.06
N LEU A 511 -2.65 -19.89 -4.61
CA LEU A 511 -3.48 -18.74 -4.23
C LEU A 511 -3.95 -18.78 -2.77
N LYS A 512 -4.16 -20.00 -2.21
CA LYS A 512 -4.52 -20.17 -0.80
C LYS A 512 -3.33 -20.00 0.15
N ALA A 513 -2.11 -20.23 -0.29
CA ALA A 513 -0.92 -19.96 0.52
C ALA A 513 -0.71 -18.44 0.73
N GLY A 514 -1.10 -17.60 -0.24
CA GLY A 514 -1.19 -16.14 -0.07
C GLY A 514 -2.39 -15.68 0.78
N GLN A 515 -3.34 -16.56 1.08
CA GLN A 515 -4.40 -16.34 2.07
C GLN A 515 -3.95 -16.74 3.49
N GLY A 516 -2.64 -16.68 3.76
CA GLY A 516 -2.13 -16.70 5.11
C GLY A 516 -2.91 -15.69 5.93
N SER A 517 -3.36 -16.14 7.10
CA SER A 517 -4.08 -15.37 8.10
C SER A 517 -3.65 -13.88 8.08
N PRO A 518 -4.59 -12.93 8.16
CA PRO A 518 -4.28 -11.49 8.06
C PRO A 518 -3.38 -10.93 9.17
N SER A 519 -2.71 -11.78 9.93
CA SER A 519 -2.00 -11.41 11.15
C SER A 519 -0.48 -11.31 11.04
N ASN A 520 0.17 -11.63 9.91
CA ASN A 520 1.62 -11.44 9.84
C ASN A 520 2.07 -11.00 8.44
N PRO A 521 2.29 -9.70 8.21
CA PRO A 521 3.21 -9.29 7.16
C PRO A 521 4.61 -9.79 7.56
N VAL A 522 5.23 -10.59 6.70
CA VAL A 522 6.66 -10.91 6.87
C VAL A 522 7.42 -9.58 6.70
N PRO A 523 8.14 -9.08 7.70
CA PRO A 523 8.97 -7.89 7.51
C PRO A 523 10.04 -8.27 6.48
N LEU A 524 10.10 -7.56 5.38
CA LEU A 524 11.26 -7.59 4.50
C LEU A 524 12.47 -7.13 5.30
N ALA A 525 13.46 -8.00 5.41
CA ALA A 525 14.73 -7.75 6.10
C ALA A 525 15.56 -6.67 5.38
#